data_08752ebce0fa133456eaea3d3e48a22e
#
_entry.id   08752ebce0fa133456eaea3d3e48a22e
#
_cell.length_a   1.000
_cell.length_b   1.000
_cell.length_c   1.000
_cell.angle_alpha   90.00
_cell.angle_beta   90.00
_cell.angle_gamma   90.00
#
_symmetry.space_group_name_H-M   'P 1'
#
loop_
_entity.id
_entity.type
_entity.pdbx_description
1 polymer ?
#
loop_
_entity_poly.entity_id
_entity_poly.type
_entity_poly.pdbx_seq_one_letter_code
_entity_poly.pdbx_strand_id
1 'polypeptide(L)'
;MELPVRISEKDRIFLANFALSADLSVRDLAKRCKMSESTVRYTRDSLLDRGLIKPVYHIDMFSLGYIDFTAFLNRGAESSSGRTRLEQKMISHPRVTALYKMGGGCQYMVWLQVKKLFEIEELFALIRPNESGANFEKSIRLALDWTVFTPNYLAPKHSKRSSIGVSAQASLATIDDVDEKLLQGLSKHPEMSLTSLARTIQMNPNTLIYRFDKLKERGIVRGLTYILQIDKLGIQTYRVLLVDRGLSSEQKKLLRKKFEACPNVVAAILCTGNWDYELRFEAEASQDLDNFCQDLYDTFGSAIDSIKTIQQFKILKRLGHPTQ
;
A
#
# COMPACT_ATOMS: atom_id res chain seq x y z
N MET A 1 1.67 -13.07 21.83
CA MET A 1 0.89 -12.54 20.68
C MET A 1 -0.34 -11.91 21.28
N GLU A 2 -0.53 -10.61 21.13
CA GLU A 2 -1.74 -9.93 21.63
C GLU A 2 -2.95 -10.47 20.88
N LEU A 3 -4.08 -10.63 21.60
CA LEU A 3 -5.33 -11.07 20.97
C LEU A 3 -5.83 -10.00 19.99
N PRO A 4 -6.43 -10.40 18.86
CA PRO A 4 -6.98 -9.45 17.90
C PRO A 4 -8.00 -8.52 18.55
N VAL A 5 -7.93 -7.25 18.22
CA VAL A 5 -8.87 -6.25 18.70
C VAL A 5 -10.20 -6.44 17.96
N ARG A 6 -11.26 -6.69 18.70
CA ARG A 6 -12.60 -6.77 18.10
C ARG A 6 -13.06 -5.39 17.64
N ILE A 7 -13.56 -5.33 16.41
CA ILE A 7 -14.21 -4.15 15.83
C ILE A 7 -15.71 -4.41 15.70
N SER A 8 -16.50 -3.37 15.97
CA SER A 8 -17.96 -3.41 15.87
C SER A 8 -18.41 -3.44 14.40
N GLU A 9 -19.66 -3.77 14.16
CA GLU A 9 -20.27 -3.66 12.83
C GLU A 9 -20.21 -2.23 12.28
N LYS A 10 -20.39 -1.21 13.13
CA LYS A 10 -20.24 0.21 12.77
C LYS A 10 -18.81 0.53 12.33
N ASP A 11 -17.80 0.00 13.04
CA ASP A 11 -16.40 0.16 12.66
C ASP A 11 -16.15 -0.47 11.28
N ARG A 12 -16.68 -1.67 11.00
CA ARG A 12 -16.55 -2.36 9.71
C ARG A 12 -17.17 -1.56 8.57
N ILE A 13 -18.40 -1.07 8.74
CA ILE A 13 -19.07 -0.24 7.74
C ILE A 13 -18.29 1.05 7.49
N PHE A 14 -17.80 1.69 8.56
CA PHE A 14 -16.98 2.89 8.44
C PHE A 14 -15.69 2.60 7.64
N LEU A 15 -14.91 1.59 8.02
CA LEU A 15 -13.66 1.23 7.38
C LEU A 15 -13.84 0.88 5.89
N ALA A 16 -14.89 0.12 5.55
CA ALA A 16 -15.19 -0.27 4.17
C ALA A 16 -15.55 0.92 3.26
N ASN A 17 -16.03 2.04 3.83
CA ASN A 17 -16.42 3.24 3.07
C ASN A 17 -15.38 4.37 3.14
N PHE A 18 -14.56 4.40 4.19
CA PHE A 18 -13.69 5.53 4.52
C PHE A 18 -12.25 5.37 4.02
N ALA A 19 -11.73 4.14 3.93
CA ALA A 19 -10.30 3.89 3.71
C ALA A 19 -9.69 4.66 2.51
N LEU A 20 -10.46 4.90 1.44
CA LEU A 20 -10.04 5.69 0.28
C LEU A 20 -10.81 6.99 0.09
N SER A 21 -11.52 7.45 1.10
CA SER A 21 -12.48 8.57 0.99
C SER A 21 -12.27 9.60 2.10
N ALA A 22 -11.05 9.72 2.60
CA ALA A 22 -10.72 10.63 3.68
C ALA A 22 -10.93 12.12 3.33
N ASP A 23 -10.99 12.44 2.03
CA ASP A 23 -11.32 13.78 1.53
C ASP A 23 -12.82 14.10 1.53
N LEU A 24 -13.66 13.10 1.77
CA LEU A 24 -15.10 13.33 1.87
C LEU A 24 -15.44 14.14 3.12
N SER A 25 -16.40 15.03 2.97
CA SER A 25 -16.97 15.70 4.14
C SER A 25 -17.56 14.66 5.09
N VAL A 26 -17.56 14.97 6.40
CA VAL A 26 -18.20 14.10 7.41
C VAL A 26 -19.65 13.82 7.05
N ARG A 27 -20.35 14.82 6.47
CA ARG A 27 -21.73 14.69 6.00
C ARG A 27 -21.89 13.66 4.89
N ASP A 28 -20.98 13.67 3.89
CA ASP A 28 -21.06 12.73 2.77
C ASP A 28 -20.66 11.31 3.21
N LEU A 29 -19.70 11.21 4.11
CA LEU A 29 -19.32 9.95 4.71
C LEU A 29 -20.46 9.38 5.59
N ALA A 30 -21.14 10.22 6.35
CA ALA A 30 -22.31 9.83 7.13
C ALA A 30 -23.43 9.26 6.25
N LYS A 31 -23.69 9.89 5.10
CA LYS A 31 -24.64 9.37 4.11
C LYS A 31 -24.20 8.01 3.56
N ARG A 32 -22.89 7.85 3.20
CA ARG A 32 -22.34 6.59 2.69
C ARG A 32 -22.46 5.46 3.70
N CYS A 33 -22.10 5.73 4.95
CA CYS A 33 -22.15 4.76 6.04
C CYS A 33 -23.57 4.51 6.57
N LYS A 34 -24.56 5.33 6.19
CA LYS A 34 -25.91 5.37 6.78
C LYS A 34 -25.85 5.56 8.29
N MET A 35 -25.01 6.48 8.75
CA MET A 35 -24.77 6.84 10.16
C MET A 35 -25.01 8.33 10.37
N SER A 36 -25.17 8.75 11.66
CA SER A 36 -25.13 10.17 12.00
C SER A 36 -23.71 10.74 11.87
N GLU A 37 -23.57 12.05 11.63
CA GLU A 37 -22.26 12.71 11.59
C GLU A 37 -21.49 12.56 12.91
N SER A 38 -22.18 12.60 14.04
CA SER A 38 -21.58 12.38 15.36
C SER A 38 -21.01 10.97 15.50
N THR A 39 -21.76 9.95 15.02
CA THR A 39 -21.28 8.56 15.00
C THR A 39 -20.03 8.41 14.13
N VAL A 40 -20.01 9.02 12.94
CA VAL A 40 -18.86 8.97 12.03
C VAL A 40 -17.61 9.58 12.67
N ARG A 41 -17.74 10.78 13.30
CA ARG A 41 -16.63 11.43 14.01
C ARG A 41 -16.11 10.55 15.15
N TYR A 42 -17.01 10.08 16.02
CA TYR A 42 -16.66 9.21 17.13
C TYR A 42 -15.96 7.93 16.67
N THR A 43 -16.50 7.27 15.64
CA THR A 43 -15.91 6.02 15.10
C THR A 43 -14.51 6.27 14.56
N ARG A 44 -14.32 7.34 13.77
CA ARG A 44 -13.00 7.72 13.23
C ARG A 44 -12.00 7.96 14.37
N ASP A 45 -12.35 8.80 15.31
CA ASP A 45 -11.45 9.21 16.38
C ASP A 45 -11.11 8.00 17.28
N SER A 46 -12.10 7.17 17.62
CA SER A 46 -11.88 5.91 18.34
C SER A 46 -10.94 4.95 17.61
N LEU A 47 -11.05 4.81 16.30
CA LEU A 47 -10.17 3.93 15.51
C LEU A 47 -8.72 4.48 15.44
N LEU A 48 -8.57 5.81 15.37
CA LEU A 48 -7.27 6.48 15.44
C LEU A 48 -6.61 6.30 16.82
N ASP A 49 -7.35 6.59 17.89
CA ASP A 49 -6.85 6.47 19.28
C ASP A 49 -6.45 5.04 19.64
N ARG A 50 -7.21 4.05 19.16
CA ARG A 50 -6.87 2.62 19.28
C ARG A 50 -5.71 2.20 18.37
N GLY A 51 -5.23 3.10 17.51
CA GLY A 51 -4.18 2.82 16.54
C GLY A 51 -4.53 1.72 15.54
N LEU A 52 -5.81 1.58 15.17
CA LEU A 52 -6.31 0.58 14.22
C LEU A 52 -6.26 1.07 12.78
N ILE A 53 -6.19 2.39 12.60
CA ILE A 53 -5.98 3.04 11.31
C ILE A 53 -4.85 4.06 11.42
N LYS A 54 -4.13 4.26 10.31
CA LYS A 54 -3.12 5.30 10.19
C LYS A 54 -3.33 6.07 8.90
N PRO A 55 -3.35 7.42 8.94
CA PRO A 55 -3.46 8.22 7.74
C PRO A 55 -2.22 8.07 6.86
N VAL A 56 -2.40 8.14 5.55
CA VAL A 56 -1.32 8.24 4.57
C VAL A 56 -1.81 9.02 3.35
N TYR A 57 -1.02 9.97 2.87
CA TYR A 57 -1.30 10.62 1.60
C TYR A 57 -0.93 9.73 0.43
N HIS A 58 -1.86 9.59 -0.49
CA HIS A 58 -1.63 8.98 -1.80
C HIS A 58 -0.99 10.03 -2.71
N ILE A 59 0.28 9.80 -3.05
CA ILE A 59 1.06 10.66 -3.95
C ILE A 59 1.36 9.85 -5.21
N ASP A 60 1.12 10.46 -6.37
CA ASP A 60 1.44 9.86 -7.66
C ASP A 60 2.95 9.97 -7.93
N MET A 61 3.69 8.97 -7.46
CA MET A 61 5.13 8.93 -7.58
C MET A 61 5.60 8.75 -9.03
N PHE A 62 4.78 8.13 -9.89
CA PHE A 62 5.12 7.98 -11.30
C PHE A 62 5.16 9.32 -12.03
N SER A 63 4.18 10.20 -11.77
CA SER A 63 4.19 11.55 -12.33
C SER A 63 5.37 12.40 -11.87
N LEU A 64 5.98 12.05 -10.73
CA LEU A 64 7.21 12.68 -10.20
C LEU A 64 8.51 12.03 -10.72
N GLY A 65 8.42 11.09 -11.65
CA GLY A 65 9.54 10.39 -12.25
C GLY A 65 10.20 9.35 -11.36
N TYR A 66 9.49 8.87 -10.33
CA TYR A 66 9.99 7.76 -9.52
C TYR A 66 9.68 6.41 -10.17
N ILE A 67 10.63 5.52 -10.01
CA ILE A 67 10.51 4.10 -10.33
C ILE A 67 10.03 3.40 -9.06
N ASP A 68 8.94 2.67 -9.16
CA ASP A 68 8.38 1.87 -8.07
C ASP A 68 8.93 0.45 -8.16
N PHE A 69 9.83 0.12 -7.25
CA PHE A 69 10.54 -1.15 -7.20
C PHE A 69 10.20 -1.92 -5.95
N THR A 70 9.98 -3.23 -6.08
CA THR A 70 9.78 -4.13 -4.93
C THR A 70 10.70 -5.33 -5.04
N ALA A 71 11.28 -5.71 -3.89
CA ALA A 71 12.00 -6.95 -3.72
C ALA A 71 11.39 -7.80 -2.61
N PHE A 72 11.22 -9.08 -2.88
CA PHE A 72 10.96 -10.11 -1.89
C PHE A 72 12.29 -10.78 -1.56
N LEU A 73 12.69 -10.77 -0.30
CA LEU A 73 14.01 -11.13 0.16
C LEU A 73 13.98 -12.36 1.06
N ASN A 74 14.91 -13.27 0.83
CA ASN A 74 15.23 -14.37 1.71
C ASN A 74 16.75 -14.37 1.96
N ARG A 75 17.15 -14.28 3.22
CA ARG A 75 18.59 -14.24 3.63
C ARG A 75 19.05 -15.50 4.35
N GLY A 76 18.24 -16.54 4.35
CA GLY A 76 18.55 -17.74 5.11
C GLY A 76 18.45 -17.53 6.63
N ALA A 77 19.16 -18.38 7.39
CA ALA A 77 19.10 -18.34 8.85
C ALA A 77 19.98 -17.20 9.40
N GLU A 78 19.37 -16.33 10.20
CA GLU A 78 20.06 -15.25 10.92
C GLU A 78 19.70 -15.27 12.41
N SER A 79 20.64 -14.82 13.24
CA SER A 79 20.38 -14.58 14.67
C SER A 79 19.33 -13.48 14.87
N SER A 80 18.66 -13.47 16.02
CA SER A 80 17.69 -12.42 16.34
C SER A 80 18.31 -11.01 16.30
N SER A 81 19.55 -10.86 16.79
CA SER A 81 20.27 -9.58 16.74
C SER A 81 20.66 -9.17 15.32
N GLY A 82 21.01 -10.12 14.45
CA GLY A 82 21.27 -9.89 13.03
C GLY A 82 20.03 -9.39 12.30
N ARG A 83 18.89 -10.05 12.53
CA ARG A 83 17.60 -9.63 11.98
C ARG A 83 17.20 -8.23 12.40
N THR A 84 17.34 -7.90 13.68
CA THR A 84 17.04 -6.55 14.20
C THR A 84 17.90 -5.48 13.54
N ARG A 85 19.21 -5.72 13.39
CA ARG A 85 20.12 -4.78 12.70
C ARG A 85 19.74 -4.59 11.24
N LEU A 86 19.40 -5.68 10.54
CA LEU A 86 18.96 -5.62 9.16
C LEU A 86 17.67 -4.80 9.01
N GLU A 87 16.67 -5.07 9.86
CA GLU A 87 15.40 -4.33 9.87
C GLU A 87 15.65 -2.84 10.08
N GLN A 88 16.52 -2.46 11.04
CA GLN A 88 16.85 -1.06 11.26
C GLN A 88 17.54 -0.41 10.08
N LYS A 89 18.50 -1.09 9.41
CA LYS A 89 19.12 -0.60 8.17
C LYS A 89 18.09 -0.33 7.09
N MET A 90 17.16 -1.25 6.86
CA MET A 90 16.09 -1.07 5.86
C MET A 90 15.09 0.02 6.27
N ILE A 91 14.73 0.09 7.55
CA ILE A 91 13.79 1.11 8.06
C ILE A 91 14.39 2.53 7.91
N SER A 92 15.67 2.70 8.22
CA SER A 92 16.35 4.01 8.15
C SER A 92 16.67 4.43 6.71
N HIS A 93 16.66 3.51 5.75
CA HIS A 93 17.02 3.84 4.37
C HIS A 93 16.00 4.80 3.75
N PRO A 94 16.43 5.96 3.19
CA PRO A 94 15.52 7.02 2.73
C PRO A 94 14.63 6.59 1.56
N ARG A 95 15.12 5.73 0.67
CA ARG A 95 14.36 5.25 -0.51
C ARG A 95 13.39 4.11 -0.20
N VAL A 96 13.50 3.46 0.97
CA VAL A 96 12.54 2.44 1.42
C VAL A 96 11.28 3.13 1.91
N THR A 97 10.21 3.02 1.15
CA THR A 97 8.89 3.58 1.51
C THR A 97 8.00 2.58 2.21
N ALA A 98 8.21 1.28 1.99
CA ALA A 98 7.54 0.27 2.79
C ALA A 98 8.43 -0.95 3.05
N LEU A 99 8.24 -1.54 4.23
CA LEU A 99 8.92 -2.75 4.67
C LEU A 99 7.93 -3.62 5.43
N TYR A 100 7.86 -4.89 5.03
CA TYR A 100 6.96 -5.87 5.64
C TYR A 100 7.71 -7.13 6.03
N LYS A 101 7.34 -7.75 7.17
CA LYS A 101 7.68 -9.14 7.48
C LYS A 101 6.73 -10.06 6.73
N MET A 102 7.32 -11.06 6.10
CA MET A 102 6.62 -12.02 5.26
C MET A 102 6.76 -13.44 5.83
N GLY A 103 5.92 -14.35 5.35
CA GLY A 103 5.96 -15.77 5.68
C GLY A 103 6.35 -16.64 4.48
N GLY A 104 6.39 -17.96 4.70
CA GLY A 104 6.75 -18.92 3.67
C GLY A 104 8.22 -18.81 3.26
N GLY A 105 8.49 -18.89 1.97
CA GLY A 105 9.85 -18.81 1.39
C GLY A 105 10.42 -17.39 1.29
N CYS A 106 9.84 -16.39 1.96
CA CYS A 106 10.26 -15.01 1.91
C CYS A 106 10.24 -14.41 3.32
N GLN A 107 11.30 -13.71 3.71
CA GLN A 107 11.39 -13.08 5.03
C GLN A 107 10.91 -11.65 5.03
N TYR A 108 11.22 -10.89 3.97
CA TYR A 108 10.88 -9.47 3.86
C TYR A 108 10.38 -9.13 2.47
N MET A 109 9.42 -8.19 2.42
CA MET A 109 9.08 -7.45 1.23
C MET A 109 9.53 -6.01 1.45
N VAL A 110 10.40 -5.51 0.57
CA VAL A 110 10.94 -4.15 0.60
C VAL A 110 10.42 -3.40 -0.62
N TRP A 111 9.83 -2.24 -0.38
CA TRP A 111 9.33 -1.37 -1.44
C TRP A 111 10.16 -0.09 -1.47
N LEU A 112 10.76 0.18 -2.62
CA LEU A 112 11.57 1.37 -2.88
C LEU A 112 10.90 2.26 -3.91
N GLN A 113 11.08 3.54 -3.73
CA GLN A 113 10.78 4.54 -4.74
C GLN A 113 12.07 5.32 -5.04
N VAL A 114 12.59 5.15 -6.24
CA VAL A 114 13.90 5.65 -6.66
C VAL A 114 13.78 6.46 -7.95
N LYS A 115 14.66 7.44 -8.15
CA LYS A 115 14.75 8.19 -9.42
C LYS A 115 15.78 7.58 -10.36
N LYS A 116 16.73 6.84 -9.84
CA LYS A 116 17.79 6.16 -10.61
C LYS A 116 17.86 4.68 -10.22
N LEU A 117 17.98 3.79 -11.19
CA LEU A 117 18.09 2.34 -10.94
C LEU A 117 19.28 1.98 -10.04
N PHE A 118 20.37 2.75 -10.10
CA PHE A 118 21.54 2.51 -9.26
C PHE A 118 21.26 2.63 -7.76
N GLU A 119 20.28 3.45 -7.34
CA GLU A 119 19.85 3.57 -5.94
C GLU A 119 19.29 2.25 -5.38
N ILE A 120 18.88 1.31 -6.24
CA ILE A 120 18.45 -0.04 -5.86
C ILE A 120 19.66 -0.88 -5.42
N GLU A 121 20.78 -0.77 -6.15
CA GLU A 121 22.01 -1.49 -5.79
C GLU A 121 22.62 -0.98 -4.48
N GLU A 122 22.47 0.31 -4.17
CA GLU A 122 22.89 0.88 -2.88
C GLU A 122 22.20 0.18 -1.71
N LEU A 123 20.87 -0.07 -1.81
CA LEU A 123 20.17 -0.84 -0.79
C LEU A 123 20.68 -2.29 -0.73
N PHE A 124 20.82 -2.96 -1.88
CA PHE A 124 21.27 -4.35 -1.88
C PHE A 124 22.69 -4.51 -1.34
N ALA A 125 23.60 -3.57 -1.64
CA ALA A 125 24.94 -3.54 -1.05
C ALA A 125 24.87 -3.41 0.49
N LEU A 126 23.96 -2.57 1.00
CA LEU A 126 23.77 -2.35 2.43
C LEU A 126 23.26 -3.59 3.19
N ILE A 127 22.38 -4.37 2.54
CA ILE A 127 21.68 -5.52 3.15
C ILE A 127 22.27 -6.88 2.78
N ARG A 128 23.24 -6.92 1.86
CA ARG A 128 23.91 -8.18 1.49
C ARG A 128 24.63 -8.80 2.70
N PRO A 129 24.54 -10.11 2.91
CA PRO A 129 25.29 -10.76 3.97
C PRO A 129 26.81 -10.57 3.77
N ASN A 130 27.54 -10.33 4.85
CA ASN A 130 28.99 -10.19 4.80
C ASN A 130 29.71 -11.56 4.77
N GLU A 131 29.00 -12.64 5.09
CA GLU A 131 29.58 -13.98 5.17
C GLU A 131 29.50 -14.68 3.81
N SER A 132 30.63 -15.22 3.37
CA SER A 132 30.70 -16.08 2.19
C SER A 132 29.89 -17.36 2.43
N GLY A 133 28.92 -17.65 1.56
CA GLY A 133 28.05 -18.82 1.65
C GLY A 133 26.67 -18.56 2.28
N ALA A 134 26.41 -17.35 2.79
CA ALA A 134 25.06 -16.99 3.22
C ALA A 134 24.10 -16.91 2.02
N ASN A 135 23.00 -17.65 2.07
CA ASN A 135 21.98 -17.61 1.02
C ASN A 135 21.30 -16.23 0.99
N PHE A 136 21.29 -15.59 -0.18
CA PHE A 136 20.61 -14.33 -0.41
C PHE A 136 19.81 -14.40 -1.70
N GLU A 137 18.54 -14.74 -1.56
CA GLU A 137 17.62 -14.83 -2.67
C GLU A 137 16.78 -13.56 -2.75
N LYS A 138 16.56 -13.09 -3.96
CA LYS A 138 15.69 -11.95 -4.24
C LYS A 138 14.81 -12.24 -5.45
N SER A 139 13.52 -11.96 -5.32
CA SER A 139 12.58 -11.87 -6.44
C SER A 139 12.12 -10.44 -6.54
N ILE A 140 12.12 -9.87 -7.74
CA ILE A 140 11.93 -8.43 -7.94
C ILE A 140 10.83 -8.13 -8.95
N ARG A 141 10.23 -6.95 -8.81
CA ARG A 141 9.36 -6.37 -9.83
C ARG A 141 9.52 -4.84 -9.92
N LEU A 142 9.19 -4.29 -11.08
CA LEU A 142 8.92 -2.89 -11.31
C LEU A 142 7.42 -2.72 -11.52
N ALA A 143 6.79 -1.78 -10.83
CA ALA A 143 5.38 -1.48 -11.07
C ALA A 143 5.24 -0.64 -12.35
N LEU A 144 4.23 -0.98 -13.13
CA LEU A 144 3.82 -0.23 -14.33
C LEU A 144 2.55 0.56 -14.05
N ASP A 145 1.66 -0.02 -13.25
CA ASP A 145 0.46 0.65 -12.79
C ASP A 145 -0.01 0.00 -11.47
N TRP A 146 -0.66 0.74 -10.62
CA TRP A 146 -1.29 0.15 -9.46
C TRP A 146 -2.58 0.85 -9.08
N THR A 147 -3.51 0.05 -8.57
CA THR A 147 -4.82 0.49 -8.13
C THR A 147 -5.06 -0.02 -6.71
N VAL A 148 -5.48 0.86 -5.82
CA VAL A 148 -5.92 0.51 -4.46
C VAL A 148 -7.43 0.57 -4.43
N PHE A 149 -8.05 -0.41 -3.79
CA PHE A 149 -9.49 -0.53 -3.64
C PHE A 149 -9.90 -0.39 -2.17
N THR A 150 -11.14 0.07 -1.95
CA THR A 150 -11.75 0.01 -0.62
C THR A 150 -11.85 -1.44 -0.13
N PRO A 151 -11.65 -1.68 1.20
CA PRO A 151 -11.72 -3.03 1.78
C PRO A 151 -13.18 -3.49 1.96
N ASN A 152 -13.87 -3.72 0.85
CA ASN A 152 -15.31 -4.02 0.85
C ASN A 152 -15.66 -5.34 1.53
N TYR A 153 -14.69 -6.28 1.68
CA TYR A 153 -14.89 -7.51 2.44
C TYR A 153 -15.30 -7.28 3.90
N LEU A 154 -14.97 -6.11 4.48
CA LEU A 154 -15.39 -5.76 5.85
C LEU A 154 -16.90 -5.52 5.99
N ALA A 155 -17.55 -5.01 4.94
CA ALA A 155 -18.98 -4.72 4.94
C ALA A 155 -19.56 -4.81 3.52
N PRO A 156 -19.63 -6.01 2.89
CA PRO A 156 -19.98 -6.16 1.47
C PRO A 156 -21.34 -5.58 1.10
N LYS A 157 -22.34 -5.71 2.01
CA LYS A 157 -23.71 -5.21 1.80
C LYS A 157 -23.89 -3.71 2.07
N HIS A 158 -22.91 -3.07 2.71
CA HIS A 158 -23.00 -1.70 3.23
C HIS A 158 -21.88 -0.78 2.75
N SER A 159 -21.17 -1.20 1.70
CA SER A 159 -20.08 -0.40 1.13
C SER A 159 -20.14 -0.36 -0.39
N LYS A 160 -19.69 0.78 -0.94
CA LYS A 160 -19.52 0.93 -2.39
C LYS A 160 -18.04 0.80 -2.73
N ARG A 161 -17.75 -0.03 -3.74
CA ARG A 161 -16.39 -0.17 -4.26
C ARG A 161 -15.90 1.17 -4.82
N SER A 162 -14.76 1.62 -4.36
CA SER A 162 -14.04 2.78 -4.86
C SER A 162 -12.57 2.42 -5.05
N SER A 163 -11.88 3.12 -5.94
CA SER A 163 -10.47 2.89 -6.20
C SER A 163 -9.72 4.19 -6.45
N ILE A 164 -8.41 4.16 -6.18
CA ILE A 164 -7.45 5.18 -6.57
C ILE A 164 -6.35 4.48 -7.37
N GLY A 165 -6.10 4.95 -8.59
CA GLY A 165 -5.08 4.38 -9.47
C GLY A 165 -4.00 5.39 -9.84
N VAL A 166 -2.79 4.89 -10.09
CA VAL A 166 -1.65 5.64 -10.64
C VAL A 166 -0.91 4.75 -11.65
N SER A 167 -0.27 5.36 -12.64
CA SER A 167 0.33 4.63 -13.75
C SER A 167 1.66 5.26 -14.19
N ALA A 168 2.62 4.42 -14.56
CA ALA A 168 3.88 4.85 -15.17
C ALA A 168 3.71 5.48 -16.58
N GLN A 169 2.50 5.40 -17.16
CA GLN A 169 2.16 6.13 -18.38
C GLN A 169 1.81 7.60 -18.12
N ALA A 170 1.73 8.03 -16.85
CA ALA A 170 1.46 9.43 -16.49
C ALA A 170 2.54 10.36 -17.06
N SER A 171 2.12 11.53 -17.54
CA SER A 171 3.06 12.57 -17.95
C SER A 171 3.87 13.07 -16.75
N LEU A 172 5.16 13.30 -16.94
CA LEU A 172 6.03 13.83 -15.90
C LEU A 172 5.58 15.24 -15.49
N ALA A 173 5.49 15.45 -14.21
CA ALA A 173 5.11 16.72 -13.61
C ALA A 173 6.36 17.43 -13.06
N THR A 174 6.54 18.69 -13.41
CA THR A 174 7.57 19.53 -12.81
C THR A 174 7.10 20.04 -11.46
N ILE A 175 7.89 19.83 -10.42
CA ILE A 175 7.73 20.39 -9.07
C ILE A 175 8.99 21.14 -8.67
N ASP A 176 8.84 22.12 -7.80
CA ASP A 176 9.97 22.84 -7.21
C ASP A 176 10.31 22.32 -5.79
N ASP A 177 11.39 22.87 -5.20
CA ASP A 177 11.85 22.45 -3.86
C ASP A 177 10.80 22.70 -2.78
N VAL A 178 9.90 23.67 -2.98
CA VAL A 178 8.81 23.99 -2.04
C VAL A 178 7.75 22.89 -2.10
N ASP A 179 7.38 22.45 -3.29
CA ASP A 179 6.46 21.34 -3.52
C ASP A 179 7.04 20.02 -2.95
N GLU A 180 8.35 19.76 -3.20
CA GLU A 180 9.02 18.57 -2.66
C GLU A 180 9.01 18.56 -1.12
N LYS A 181 9.33 19.72 -0.49
CA LYS A 181 9.28 19.89 0.97
C LYS A 181 7.86 19.64 1.54
N LEU A 182 6.84 20.12 0.82
CA LEU A 182 5.45 19.88 1.19
C LEU A 182 5.09 18.39 1.11
N LEU A 183 5.43 17.71 0.00
CA LEU A 183 5.14 16.28 -0.19
C LEU A 183 5.83 15.42 0.88
N GLN A 184 7.07 15.73 1.23
CA GLN A 184 7.79 15.07 2.32
C GLN A 184 7.11 15.32 3.68
N GLY A 185 6.67 16.56 3.92
CA GLY A 185 5.94 16.93 5.13
C GLY A 185 4.63 16.15 5.27
N LEU A 186 3.83 16.07 4.20
CA LEU A 186 2.60 15.27 4.15
C LEU A 186 2.85 13.78 4.41
N SER A 187 3.97 13.27 3.92
CA SER A 187 4.33 11.86 4.13
C SER A 187 4.78 11.55 5.56
N LYS A 188 5.51 12.48 6.18
CA LYS A 188 6.03 12.31 7.55
C LYS A 188 4.97 12.55 8.62
N HIS A 189 4.04 13.48 8.36
CA HIS A 189 3.04 13.96 9.31
C HIS A 189 1.63 13.98 8.72
N PRO A 190 1.14 12.85 8.20
CA PRO A 190 -0.16 12.79 7.50
C PRO A 190 -1.36 13.06 8.42
N GLU A 191 -1.18 12.97 9.73
CA GLU A 191 -2.20 13.26 10.75
C GLU A 191 -2.37 14.75 11.02
N MET A 192 -1.40 15.59 10.63
CA MET A 192 -1.41 17.02 10.91
C MET A 192 -2.39 17.76 9.99
N SER A 193 -3.03 18.80 10.52
CA SER A 193 -3.70 19.79 9.67
C SER A 193 -2.68 20.53 8.81
N LEU A 194 -3.08 21.00 7.62
CA LEU A 194 -2.19 21.76 6.73
C LEU A 194 -1.58 23.00 7.43
N THR A 195 -2.35 23.66 8.31
CA THR A 195 -1.86 24.80 9.09
C THR A 195 -0.79 24.40 10.10
N SER A 196 -0.97 23.27 10.78
CA SER A 196 0.03 22.73 11.72
C SER A 196 1.27 22.25 10.98
N LEU A 197 1.09 21.58 9.85
CA LEU A 197 2.18 21.13 8.98
C LEU A 197 3.01 22.31 8.50
N ALA A 198 2.37 23.42 8.07
CA ALA A 198 3.06 24.62 7.63
C ALA A 198 4.05 25.14 8.69
N ARG A 199 3.63 25.18 9.96
CA ARG A 199 4.50 25.57 11.07
C ARG A 199 5.68 24.60 11.25
N THR A 200 5.39 23.28 11.19
CA THR A 200 6.41 22.23 11.37
C THR A 200 7.48 22.27 10.30
N ILE A 201 7.11 22.52 9.03
CA ILE A 201 8.06 22.59 7.92
C ILE A 201 8.54 24.02 7.62
N GLN A 202 8.23 24.99 8.52
CA GLN A 202 8.63 26.38 8.43
C GLN A 202 8.20 27.05 7.10
N MET A 203 6.93 26.92 6.76
CA MET A 203 6.31 27.51 5.58
C MET A 203 5.13 28.41 5.96
N ASN A 204 4.86 29.45 5.16
CA ASN A 204 3.67 30.25 5.35
C ASN A 204 2.41 29.40 5.13
N PRO A 205 1.41 29.41 6.05
CA PRO A 205 0.22 28.55 5.93
C PRO A 205 -0.58 28.77 4.64
N ASN A 206 -0.75 30.01 4.19
CA ASN A 206 -1.51 30.33 2.98
C ASN A 206 -0.75 29.80 1.73
N THR A 207 0.57 29.93 1.71
CA THR A 207 1.41 29.39 0.64
C THR A 207 1.30 27.87 0.59
N LEU A 208 1.36 27.20 1.76
CA LEU A 208 1.24 25.73 1.83
C LEU A 208 -0.12 25.25 1.33
N ILE A 209 -1.22 25.87 1.79
CA ILE A 209 -2.57 25.50 1.34
C ILE A 209 -2.71 25.69 -0.17
N TYR A 210 -2.28 26.82 -0.70
CA TYR A 210 -2.31 27.09 -2.13
C TYR A 210 -1.52 26.03 -2.93
N ARG A 211 -0.31 25.68 -2.47
CA ARG A 211 0.54 24.65 -3.11
C ARG A 211 -0.10 23.27 -3.03
N PHE A 212 -0.67 22.92 -1.88
CA PHE A 212 -1.38 21.65 -1.70
C PHE A 212 -2.56 21.52 -2.67
N ASP A 213 -3.38 22.57 -2.81
CA ASP A 213 -4.51 22.56 -3.74
C ASP A 213 -4.04 22.43 -5.19
N LYS A 214 -2.94 23.12 -5.57
CA LYS A 214 -2.34 22.96 -6.90
C LYS A 214 -1.80 21.57 -7.17
N LEU A 215 -1.14 20.93 -6.20
CA LEU A 215 -0.68 19.54 -6.32
C LEU A 215 -1.87 18.56 -6.44
N LYS A 216 -2.97 18.86 -5.76
CA LYS A 216 -4.20 18.07 -5.83
C LYS A 216 -4.91 18.25 -7.18
N GLU A 217 -5.07 19.47 -7.67
CA GLU A 217 -5.63 19.78 -9.01
C GLU A 217 -4.83 19.09 -10.13
N ARG A 218 -3.50 19.06 -10.02
CA ARG A 218 -2.59 18.37 -10.96
C ARG A 218 -2.60 16.85 -10.81
N GLY A 219 -3.33 16.30 -9.84
CA GLY A 219 -3.41 14.86 -9.55
C GLY A 219 -2.13 14.26 -8.97
N ILE A 220 -1.18 15.08 -8.50
CA ILE A 220 0.04 14.61 -7.82
C ILE A 220 -0.33 14.11 -6.42
N VAL A 221 -1.11 14.89 -5.65
CA VAL A 221 -1.73 14.42 -4.41
C VAL A 221 -3.10 13.87 -4.75
N ARG A 222 -3.26 12.55 -4.67
CA ARG A 222 -4.51 11.84 -4.99
C ARG A 222 -5.52 11.84 -3.86
N GLY A 223 -5.09 12.16 -2.64
CA GLY A 223 -5.93 12.28 -1.46
C GLY A 223 -5.33 11.64 -0.23
N LEU A 224 -5.99 11.84 0.91
CA LEU A 224 -5.68 11.18 2.17
C LEU A 224 -6.43 9.85 2.23
N THR A 225 -5.75 8.80 2.63
CA THR A 225 -6.31 7.46 2.83
C THR A 225 -5.93 6.94 4.21
N TYR A 226 -6.55 5.82 4.64
CA TYR A 226 -6.19 5.18 5.89
C TYR A 226 -5.72 3.75 5.65
N ILE A 227 -4.55 3.43 6.20
CA ILE A 227 -4.03 2.07 6.23
C ILE A 227 -4.55 1.39 7.49
N LEU A 228 -5.23 0.26 7.32
CA LEU A 228 -5.66 -0.58 8.42
C LEU A 228 -4.46 -1.28 9.04
N GLN A 229 -4.42 -1.31 10.37
CA GLN A 229 -3.45 -2.11 11.12
C GLN A 229 -4.01 -3.54 11.26
N ILE A 230 -3.92 -4.27 10.15
CA ILE A 230 -4.54 -5.60 9.95
C ILE A 230 -4.04 -6.64 10.94
N ASP A 231 -2.78 -6.57 11.36
CA ASP A 231 -2.19 -7.41 12.39
C ASP A 231 -2.92 -7.29 13.73
N LYS A 232 -3.38 -6.08 14.08
CA LYS A 232 -4.22 -5.84 15.28
C LYS A 232 -5.66 -6.30 15.12
N LEU A 233 -6.16 -6.37 13.89
CA LEU A 233 -7.55 -6.75 13.59
C LEU A 233 -7.74 -8.27 13.39
N GLY A 234 -6.66 -9.05 13.40
CA GLY A 234 -6.72 -10.48 13.10
C GLY A 234 -7.04 -10.80 11.64
N ILE A 235 -6.94 -9.81 10.76
CA ILE A 235 -7.14 -9.97 9.32
C ILE A 235 -5.86 -10.51 8.70
N GLN A 236 -5.99 -11.57 7.93
CA GLN A 236 -4.87 -12.16 7.20
C GLN A 236 -4.63 -11.37 5.91
N THR A 237 -3.37 -11.05 5.64
CA THR A 237 -2.97 -10.38 4.41
C THR A 237 -2.01 -11.25 3.62
N TYR A 238 -2.27 -11.32 2.33
CA TYR A 238 -1.46 -12.09 1.39
C TYR A 238 -1.00 -11.20 0.22
N ARG A 239 0.19 -11.50 -0.29
CA ARG A 239 0.63 -11.10 -1.63
C ARG A 239 0.34 -12.26 -2.57
N VAL A 240 -0.46 -12.00 -3.58
CA VAL A 240 -0.75 -12.96 -4.66
C VAL A 240 0.05 -12.51 -5.86
N LEU A 241 1.04 -13.32 -6.25
CA LEU A 241 1.95 -13.06 -7.35
C LEU A 241 1.53 -13.95 -8.52
N LEU A 242 1.12 -13.35 -9.62
CA LEU A 242 0.58 -14.06 -10.78
C LEU A 242 1.52 -13.86 -11.97
N VAL A 243 1.88 -14.97 -12.62
CA VAL A 243 2.61 -15.00 -13.89
C VAL A 243 1.64 -15.38 -14.99
N ASP A 244 1.53 -14.55 -16.02
CA ASP A 244 0.72 -14.86 -17.20
C ASP A 244 1.58 -15.55 -18.27
N ARG A 245 0.97 -16.48 -19.04
CA ARG A 245 1.62 -17.19 -20.14
C ARG A 245 1.23 -16.57 -21.51
N GLY A 246 0.86 -15.31 -21.52
CA GLY A 246 0.44 -14.59 -22.74
C GLY A 246 -1.07 -14.43 -22.83
N LEU A 247 -1.71 -13.86 -21.81
CA LEU A 247 -3.11 -13.47 -21.82
C LEU A 247 -3.40 -12.51 -22.99
N SER A 248 -4.48 -12.77 -23.75
CA SER A 248 -4.99 -11.84 -24.75
C SER A 248 -5.45 -10.51 -24.14
N SER A 249 -5.62 -9.49 -24.96
CA SER A 249 -6.11 -8.18 -24.50
C SER A 249 -7.47 -8.29 -23.80
N GLU A 250 -8.37 -9.16 -24.31
CA GLU A 250 -9.68 -9.41 -23.72
C GLU A 250 -9.55 -10.12 -22.37
N GLN A 251 -8.68 -11.12 -22.29
CA GLN A 251 -8.41 -11.84 -21.05
C GLN A 251 -7.78 -10.92 -19.99
N LYS A 252 -6.86 -10.03 -20.38
CA LYS A 252 -6.30 -9.01 -19.47
C LYS A 252 -7.38 -8.06 -18.94
N LYS A 253 -8.32 -7.64 -19.79
CA LYS A 253 -9.48 -6.83 -19.35
C LYS A 253 -10.37 -7.61 -18.38
N LEU A 254 -10.64 -8.89 -18.66
CA LEU A 254 -11.43 -9.74 -17.78
C LEU A 254 -10.74 -9.97 -16.44
N LEU A 255 -9.42 -10.21 -16.43
CA LEU A 255 -8.63 -10.39 -15.23
C LEU A 255 -8.69 -9.15 -14.32
N ARG A 256 -8.53 -7.94 -14.90
CA ARG A 256 -8.69 -6.68 -14.16
C ARG A 256 -10.08 -6.53 -13.56
N LYS A 257 -11.13 -6.86 -14.32
CA LYS A 257 -12.52 -6.85 -13.80
C LYS A 257 -12.70 -7.82 -12.64
N LYS A 258 -12.08 -9.01 -12.67
CA LYS A 258 -12.11 -9.95 -11.54
C LYS A 258 -11.41 -9.38 -10.30
N PHE A 259 -10.27 -8.71 -10.45
CA PHE A 259 -9.60 -8.03 -9.34
C PHE A 259 -10.48 -6.91 -8.74
N GLU A 260 -11.12 -6.12 -9.60
CA GLU A 260 -12.02 -5.06 -9.18
C GLU A 260 -13.29 -5.59 -8.51
N ALA A 261 -13.86 -6.68 -9.00
CA ALA A 261 -15.06 -7.28 -8.44
C ALA A 261 -14.85 -8.01 -7.11
N CYS A 262 -13.64 -8.54 -6.87
CA CYS A 262 -13.35 -9.29 -5.66
C CYS A 262 -13.20 -8.35 -4.45
N PRO A 263 -14.07 -8.43 -3.44
CA PRO A 263 -14.04 -7.52 -2.28
C PRO A 263 -12.77 -7.64 -1.43
N ASN A 264 -12.11 -8.79 -1.48
CA ASN A 264 -10.90 -9.11 -0.73
C ASN A 264 -9.61 -8.61 -1.39
N VAL A 265 -9.63 -8.31 -2.70
CA VAL A 265 -8.51 -7.66 -3.38
C VAL A 265 -8.51 -6.17 -3.02
N VAL A 266 -7.56 -5.73 -2.23
CA VAL A 266 -7.45 -4.33 -1.76
C VAL A 266 -6.37 -3.54 -2.50
N ALA A 267 -5.53 -4.19 -3.28
CA ALA A 267 -4.68 -3.55 -4.27
C ALA A 267 -4.36 -4.52 -5.41
N ALA A 268 -4.20 -3.97 -6.62
CA ALA A 268 -3.74 -4.70 -7.81
C ALA A 268 -2.64 -3.88 -8.50
N ILE A 269 -1.54 -4.50 -8.83
CA ILE A 269 -0.36 -3.90 -9.43
C ILE A 269 -0.05 -4.67 -10.71
N LEU A 270 -0.06 -3.98 -11.86
CA LEU A 270 0.55 -4.48 -13.09
C LEU A 270 2.05 -4.22 -13.00
N CYS A 271 2.86 -5.22 -13.25
CA CYS A 271 4.30 -5.11 -13.08
C CYS A 271 5.07 -5.87 -14.15
N THR A 272 6.38 -5.74 -14.12
CA THR A 272 7.34 -6.53 -14.88
C THR A 272 8.45 -7.00 -13.96
N GLY A 273 8.98 -8.20 -14.20
CA GLY A 273 10.00 -8.82 -13.38
C GLY A 273 9.76 -10.31 -13.22
N ASN A 274 9.76 -10.80 -12.00
CA ASN A 274 9.51 -12.22 -11.72
C ASN A 274 8.02 -12.63 -11.80
N TRP A 275 7.10 -11.68 -11.92
CA TRP A 275 5.67 -11.88 -12.12
C TRP A 275 5.06 -10.67 -12.83
N ASP A 276 3.84 -10.84 -13.38
CA ASP A 276 3.15 -9.82 -14.17
C ASP A 276 2.13 -9.04 -13.36
N TYR A 277 1.53 -9.67 -12.35
CA TYR A 277 0.57 -9.02 -11.44
C TYR A 277 0.91 -9.36 -9.99
N GLU A 278 0.83 -8.34 -9.13
CA GLU A 278 0.90 -8.47 -7.68
C GLU A 278 -0.40 -7.96 -7.08
N LEU A 279 -1.08 -8.79 -6.29
CA LEU A 279 -2.27 -8.36 -5.56
C LEU A 279 -1.98 -8.31 -4.07
N ARG A 280 -2.60 -7.35 -3.37
CA ARG A 280 -2.78 -7.43 -1.93
C ARG A 280 -4.18 -7.95 -1.66
N PHE A 281 -4.25 -9.12 -1.10
CA PHE A 281 -5.46 -9.81 -0.73
C PHE A 281 -5.61 -9.82 0.79
N GLU A 282 -6.78 -9.43 1.31
CA GLU A 282 -7.09 -9.41 2.73
C GLU A 282 -8.31 -10.28 3.01
N ALA A 283 -8.25 -11.13 4.03
CA ALA A 283 -9.32 -12.05 4.37
C ALA A 283 -9.36 -12.35 5.88
N GLU A 284 -10.54 -12.66 6.38
CA GLU A 284 -10.75 -13.17 7.74
C GLU A 284 -10.55 -14.68 7.79
N ALA A 285 -10.77 -15.37 6.66
CA ALA A 285 -10.52 -16.82 6.50
C ALA A 285 -9.61 -17.08 5.28
N SER A 286 -8.68 -18.02 5.43
CA SER A 286 -7.79 -18.43 4.33
C SER A 286 -8.53 -19.06 3.15
N GLN A 287 -9.71 -19.64 3.39
CA GLN A 287 -10.56 -20.24 2.36
C GLN A 287 -10.97 -19.21 1.28
N ASP A 288 -11.12 -17.92 1.63
CA ASP A 288 -11.45 -16.88 0.65
C ASP A 288 -10.33 -16.71 -0.39
N LEU A 289 -9.07 -16.86 0.05
CA LEU A 289 -7.92 -16.80 -0.86
C LEU A 289 -7.87 -18.02 -1.79
N ASP A 290 -8.10 -19.21 -1.23
CA ASP A 290 -8.12 -20.45 -2.00
C ASP A 290 -9.20 -20.41 -3.09
N ASN A 291 -10.42 -20.04 -2.71
CA ASN A 291 -11.55 -19.87 -3.64
C ASN A 291 -11.23 -18.85 -4.75
N PHE A 292 -10.58 -17.75 -4.41
CA PHE A 292 -10.18 -16.73 -5.38
C PHE A 292 -9.13 -17.24 -6.36
N CYS A 293 -8.11 -17.95 -5.87
CA CYS A 293 -7.07 -18.55 -6.73
C CYS A 293 -7.67 -19.62 -7.66
N GLN A 294 -8.58 -20.46 -7.12
CA GLN A 294 -9.27 -21.48 -7.92
C GLN A 294 -10.13 -20.84 -9.03
N ASP A 295 -10.90 -19.79 -8.71
CA ASP A 295 -11.70 -19.04 -9.69
C ASP A 295 -10.84 -18.46 -10.84
N LEU A 296 -9.62 -18.02 -10.53
CA LEU A 296 -8.68 -17.55 -11.56
C LEU A 296 -8.22 -18.70 -12.46
N TYR A 297 -7.85 -19.86 -11.90
CA TYR A 297 -7.47 -21.03 -12.68
C TYR A 297 -8.64 -21.56 -13.51
N ASP A 298 -9.84 -21.61 -12.96
CA ASP A 298 -11.04 -22.08 -13.69
C ASP A 298 -11.41 -21.15 -14.85
N THR A 299 -11.14 -19.83 -14.68
CA THR A 299 -11.48 -18.83 -15.71
C THR A 299 -10.45 -18.77 -16.83
N PHE A 300 -9.16 -18.84 -16.48
CA PHE A 300 -8.06 -18.56 -17.42
C PHE A 300 -7.28 -19.81 -17.83
N GLY A 301 -7.40 -20.91 -17.08
CA GLY A 301 -6.76 -22.19 -17.38
C GLY A 301 -5.24 -22.05 -17.58
N SER A 302 -4.75 -22.61 -18.68
CA SER A 302 -3.32 -22.62 -19.03
C SER A 302 -2.74 -21.25 -19.41
N ALA A 303 -3.58 -20.21 -19.54
CA ALA A 303 -3.11 -18.83 -19.77
C ALA A 303 -2.52 -18.19 -18.51
N ILE A 304 -2.74 -18.76 -17.34
CA ILE A 304 -2.01 -18.46 -16.11
C ILE A 304 -0.91 -19.52 -15.94
N ASP A 305 0.34 -19.07 -15.86
CA ASP A 305 1.48 -19.95 -15.61
C ASP A 305 1.54 -20.37 -14.15
N SER A 306 1.47 -19.41 -13.25
CA SER A 306 1.52 -19.70 -11.81
C SER A 306 0.86 -18.60 -10.98
N ILE A 307 0.33 -19.01 -9.82
CA ILE A 307 -0.12 -18.13 -8.74
C ILE A 307 0.64 -18.53 -7.48
N LYS A 308 1.48 -17.62 -6.97
CA LYS A 308 2.19 -17.80 -5.71
C LYS A 308 1.59 -16.88 -4.65
N THR A 309 1.28 -17.44 -3.49
CA THR A 309 0.75 -16.68 -2.36
C THR A 309 1.79 -16.59 -1.24
N ILE A 310 1.98 -15.40 -0.68
CA ILE A 310 2.93 -15.14 0.41
C ILE A 310 2.21 -14.37 1.50
N GLN A 311 2.16 -14.92 2.71
CA GLN A 311 1.51 -14.25 3.84
C GLN A 311 2.34 -13.07 4.34
N GLN A 312 1.71 -11.94 4.60
CA GLN A 312 2.30 -10.77 5.24
C GLN A 312 1.96 -10.80 6.73
N PHE A 313 2.99 -10.76 7.59
CA PHE A 313 2.80 -10.85 9.04
C PHE A 313 2.74 -9.49 9.71
N LYS A 314 3.61 -8.55 9.30
CA LYS A 314 3.75 -7.27 10.01
C LYS A 314 4.20 -6.16 9.08
N ILE A 315 3.67 -4.96 9.32
CA ILE A 315 4.14 -3.71 8.70
C ILE A 315 5.24 -3.13 9.58
N LEU A 316 6.47 -2.99 9.07
CA LEU A 316 7.60 -2.38 9.78
C LEU A 316 7.78 -0.91 9.42
N LYS A 317 7.50 -0.55 8.16
CA LYS A 317 7.55 0.83 7.64
C LYS A 317 6.48 1.02 6.58
N ARG A 318 5.84 2.20 6.54
CA ARG A 318 4.95 2.62 5.45
C ARG A 318 4.91 4.14 5.37
N LEU A 319 5.34 4.69 4.24
CA LEU A 319 5.35 6.12 3.91
C LEU A 319 4.67 6.34 2.56
N GLY A 320 4.14 7.54 2.34
CA GLY A 320 3.56 7.94 1.04
C GLY A 320 4.59 8.49 0.05
N HIS A 321 5.78 8.89 0.54
CA HIS A 321 6.86 9.49 -0.25
C HIS A 321 8.22 9.13 0.38
N PRO A 322 9.28 8.93 -0.42
CA PRO A 322 10.64 8.76 0.11
C PRO A 322 11.05 9.97 0.97
N THR A 323 11.91 9.71 1.96
CA THR A 323 12.54 10.78 2.76
C THR A 323 13.93 11.05 2.19
N GLN A 324 14.39 12.29 2.32
CA GLN A 324 15.80 12.64 2.04
C GLN A 324 16.70 12.20 3.17
#